data_bb114f564975e6bb8600c71af7dfb4d2
#
_entry.id   bb114f564975e6bb8600c71af7dfb4d2
#
_cell.length_a   1.000
_cell.length_b   1.000
_cell.length_c   1.000
_cell.angle_alpha   90.00
_cell.angle_beta   90.00
_cell.angle_gamma   90.00
#
_symmetry.space_group_name_H-M   'P 1'
#
loop_
_entity.id
_entity.type
_entity.pdbx_description
1 polymer ?
#
loop_
_entity_poly.entity_id
_entity_poly.type
_entity_poly.pdbx_seq_one_letter_code
_entity_poly.pdbx_strand_id
1 'polypeptide(L)'
;MSWNLSKERPIYIQLVEQIKLQILSGHYRPGERFPSVRELATAAAVNPNTMQKALAALEQEGLLIGSRTNGRTVTSDESLIESMRDELADGIVENCYQALAKLGFSKEECIACLRKQRKEDL
;
A
#
# COMPACT_ATOMS: atom_id res chain seq x y z
N MET A 1 -0.37 -5.94 11.85
CA MET A 1 -0.53 -5.97 10.39
C MET A 1 -0.71 -7.42 9.94
N SER A 2 -1.68 -7.66 9.11
CA SER A 2 -1.97 -8.98 8.59
C SER A 2 -1.29 -9.17 7.24
N TRP A 3 -0.57 -10.27 7.07
CA TRP A 3 0.18 -10.55 5.84
C TRP A 3 -0.55 -11.57 4.99
N ASN A 4 -0.73 -11.25 3.72
CA ASN A 4 -1.41 -12.13 2.77
C ASN A 4 -0.50 -12.32 1.56
N LEU A 5 0.37 -13.33 1.63
CA LEU A 5 1.39 -13.57 0.62
C LEU A 5 1.05 -14.81 -0.22
N SER A 6 1.20 -14.67 -1.52
CA SER A 6 0.97 -15.72 -2.50
C SER A 6 2.30 -16.16 -3.10
N LYS A 7 2.38 -17.40 -3.57
CA LYS A 7 3.57 -17.91 -4.25
C LYS A 7 3.59 -17.56 -5.73
N GLU A 8 2.51 -16.98 -6.25
CA GLU A 8 2.36 -16.70 -7.68
C GLU A 8 3.18 -15.50 -8.18
N ARG A 9 3.55 -14.59 -7.28
CA ARG A 9 4.34 -13.40 -7.62
C ARG A 9 5.52 -13.30 -6.67
N PRO A 10 6.58 -12.59 -7.06
CA PRO A 10 7.73 -12.41 -6.17
C PRO A 10 7.29 -11.87 -4.82
N ILE A 11 7.80 -12.47 -3.74
CA ILE A 11 7.39 -12.12 -2.38
C ILE A 11 7.72 -10.66 -2.06
N TYR A 12 8.92 -10.19 -2.47
CA TYR A 12 9.30 -8.82 -2.11
C TYR A 12 8.36 -7.77 -2.73
N ILE A 13 7.82 -8.03 -3.92
CA ILE A 13 6.88 -7.11 -4.56
C ILE A 13 5.59 -7.04 -3.74
N GLN A 14 5.11 -8.19 -3.27
CA GLN A 14 3.92 -8.23 -2.43
C GLN A 14 4.14 -7.53 -1.10
N LEU A 15 5.33 -7.67 -0.53
CA LEU A 15 5.69 -6.96 0.70
C LEU A 15 5.68 -5.46 0.49
N VAL A 16 6.26 -4.99 -0.61
CA VAL A 16 6.26 -3.56 -0.96
C VAL A 16 4.83 -3.05 -1.04
N GLU A 17 3.97 -3.77 -1.77
CA GLU A 17 2.57 -3.37 -1.94
C GLU A 17 1.83 -3.28 -0.63
N GLN A 18 1.98 -4.29 0.23
CA GLN A 18 1.25 -4.35 1.49
C GLN A 18 1.73 -3.30 2.49
N ILE A 19 3.04 -3.10 2.57
CA ILE A 19 3.60 -2.06 3.45
C ILE A 19 3.20 -0.68 2.95
N LYS A 20 3.27 -0.46 1.64
CA LYS A 20 2.85 0.82 1.06
C LYS A 20 1.41 1.15 1.42
N LEU A 21 0.50 0.18 1.33
CA LEU A 21 -0.89 0.38 1.71
C LEU A 21 -1.02 0.79 3.17
N GLN A 22 -0.22 0.20 4.06
CA GLN A 22 -0.27 0.54 5.48
C GLN A 22 0.20 1.97 5.74
N ILE A 23 1.19 2.43 4.98
CA ILE A 23 1.68 3.80 5.10
C ILE A 23 0.66 4.78 4.50
N LEU A 24 0.17 4.49 3.30
CA LEU A 24 -0.75 5.40 2.61
C LEU A 24 -2.11 5.48 3.28
N SER A 25 -2.54 4.42 3.95
CA SER A 25 -3.82 4.41 4.67
C SER A 25 -3.73 5.04 6.06
N GLY A 26 -2.53 5.40 6.52
CA GLY A 26 -2.35 6.04 7.80
C GLY A 26 -2.15 5.09 8.98
N HIS A 27 -2.03 3.78 8.71
CA HIS A 27 -1.75 2.82 9.77
C HIS A 27 -0.41 3.14 10.44
N TYR A 28 0.60 3.51 9.63
CA TYR A 28 1.84 4.08 10.12
C TYR A 28 1.80 5.58 9.82
N ARG A 29 1.98 6.40 10.83
CA ARG A 29 1.86 7.86 10.70
C ARG A 29 3.10 8.50 10.10
N PRO A 30 2.97 9.65 9.43
CA PRO A 30 4.14 10.39 8.95
C PRO A 30 5.12 10.66 10.09
N GLY A 31 6.39 10.38 9.85
CA GLY A 31 7.45 10.57 10.84
C GLY A 31 7.57 9.48 11.89
N GLU A 32 6.65 8.53 11.91
CA GLU A 32 6.65 7.45 12.88
C GLU A 32 7.83 6.51 12.64
N ARG A 33 8.40 5.99 13.71
CA ARG A 33 9.47 5.00 13.61
C ARG A 33 8.91 3.70 13.05
N PHE A 34 9.59 3.14 12.06
CA PHE A 34 9.16 1.93 11.39
C PHE A 34 9.80 0.70 12.04
N PRO A 35 9.07 -0.44 12.12
CA PRO A 35 9.66 -1.66 12.69
C PRO A 35 10.90 -2.11 11.93
N SER A 36 11.76 -2.84 12.62
CA SER A 36 13.01 -3.34 12.02
C SER A 36 12.76 -4.43 11.00
N VAL A 37 13.77 -4.66 10.14
CA VAL A 37 13.74 -5.75 9.17
C VAL A 37 13.45 -7.07 9.87
N ARG A 38 14.13 -7.32 10.99
CA ARG A 38 14.00 -8.57 11.74
C ARG A 38 12.59 -8.77 12.26
N GLU A 39 12.02 -7.72 12.86
CA GLU A 39 10.65 -7.79 13.37
C GLU A 39 9.65 -8.08 12.26
N LEU A 40 9.78 -7.37 11.15
CA LEU A 40 8.87 -7.53 10.01
C LEU A 40 9.03 -8.89 9.34
N ALA A 41 10.27 -9.35 9.17
CA ALA A 41 10.53 -10.64 8.54
C ALA A 41 9.97 -11.78 9.40
N THR A 42 10.11 -11.68 10.72
CA THR A 42 9.56 -12.66 11.64
C THR A 42 8.03 -12.66 11.55
N ALA A 43 7.41 -11.48 11.59
CA ALA A 43 5.96 -11.35 11.54
C ALA A 43 5.38 -11.89 10.24
N ALA A 44 6.03 -11.62 9.12
CA ALA A 44 5.57 -12.06 7.80
C ALA A 44 6.02 -13.48 7.45
N ALA A 45 6.87 -14.07 8.27
CA ALA A 45 7.45 -15.39 8.04
C ALA A 45 8.19 -15.46 6.70
N VAL A 46 9.02 -14.47 6.42
CA VAL A 46 9.82 -14.40 5.20
C VAL A 46 11.31 -14.26 5.54
N ASN A 47 12.14 -14.51 4.54
CA ASN A 47 13.58 -14.35 4.67
C ASN A 47 13.91 -12.88 4.95
N PRO A 48 14.78 -12.58 5.94
CA PRO A 48 15.17 -11.19 6.22
C PRO A 48 15.76 -10.47 5.01
N ASN A 49 16.47 -11.16 4.13
CA ASN A 49 17.01 -10.54 2.91
C ASN A 49 15.91 -10.08 1.97
N THR A 50 14.83 -10.86 1.88
CA THR A 50 13.66 -10.50 1.07
C THR A 50 12.96 -9.28 1.66
N MET A 51 12.80 -9.24 2.98
CA MET A 51 12.23 -8.08 3.65
C MET A 51 13.11 -6.84 3.47
N GLN A 52 14.42 -7.01 3.59
CA GLN A 52 15.37 -5.91 3.37
C GLN A 52 15.22 -5.32 1.97
N LYS A 53 15.07 -6.18 0.96
CA LYS A 53 14.87 -5.75 -0.41
C LYS A 53 13.58 -4.92 -0.56
N ALA A 54 12.52 -5.35 0.11
CA ALA A 54 11.25 -4.64 0.07
C ALA A 54 11.37 -3.26 0.73
N LEU A 55 12.02 -3.18 1.88
CA LEU A 55 12.18 -1.91 2.58
C LEU A 55 13.10 -0.95 1.81
N ALA A 56 14.13 -1.49 1.15
CA ALA A 56 15.00 -0.68 0.30
C ALA A 56 14.22 -0.08 -0.87
N ALA A 57 13.29 -0.83 -1.45
CA ALA A 57 12.44 -0.34 -2.52
C ALA A 57 11.55 0.82 -2.04
N LEU A 58 11.01 0.71 -0.83
CA LEU A 58 10.19 1.78 -0.24
C LEU A 58 11.02 3.02 0.09
N GLU A 59 12.28 2.85 0.47
CA GLU A 59 13.20 3.98 0.63
C GLU A 59 13.44 4.67 -0.71
N GLN A 60 13.59 3.89 -1.77
CA GLN A 60 13.81 4.42 -3.12
C GLN A 60 12.62 5.28 -3.55
N GLU A 61 11.42 4.88 -3.16
CA GLU A 61 10.20 5.66 -3.47
C GLU A 61 10.02 6.86 -2.54
N GLY A 62 10.83 6.97 -1.51
CA GLY A 62 10.76 8.08 -0.56
C GLY A 62 9.76 7.90 0.57
N LEU A 63 9.09 6.76 0.65
CA LEU A 63 8.12 6.51 1.72
C LEU A 63 8.76 6.14 3.04
N LEU A 64 9.92 5.52 3.00
CA LEU A 64 10.72 5.24 4.20
C LEU A 64 12.02 6.01 4.12
N ILE A 65 12.45 6.53 5.26
CA ILE A 65 13.69 7.28 5.38
C ILE A 65 14.61 6.49 6.28
N GLY A 66 15.76 6.07 5.75
CA GLY A 66 16.74 5.33 6.51
C GLY A 66 17.67 6.25 7.29
N SER A 67 18.13 5.78 8.44
CA SER A 67 19.11 6.47 9.26
C SER A 67 20.17 5.47 9.68
N ARG A 68 21.39 5.93 9.82
CA ARG A 68 22.50 5.07 10.26
C ARG A 68 22.33 4.60 11.70
N THR A 69 21.71 5.44 12.53
CA THR A 69 21.66 5.18 13.98
C THR A 69 20.27 4.83 14.48
N ASN A 70 19.22 5.28 13.80
CA ASN A 70 17.85 5.15 14.31
C ASN A 70 16.94 4.25 13.49
N GLY A 71 17.51 3.47 12.56
CA GLY A 71 16.71 2.60 11.71
C GLY A 71 15.94 3.42 10.68
N ARG A 72 14.68 3.01 10.42
CA ARG A 72 13.85 3.67 9.42
C ARG A 72 12.67 4.38 10.06
N THR A 73 12.24 5.46 9.41
CA THR A 73 11.02 6.18 9.79
C THR A 73 10.16 6.35 8.55
N VAL A 74 8.87 6.51 8.76
CA VAL A 74 7.94 6.86 7.68
C VAL A 74 8.23 8.31 7.29
N THR A 75 8.17 8.61 6.00
CA THR A 75 8.38 9.98 5.53
C THR A 75 7.45 10.95 6.25
N SER A 76 7.95 12.17 6.50
CA SER A 76 7.12 13.25 7.03
C SER A 76 6.47 14.07 5.93
N ASP A 77 6.77 13.74 4.67
CA ASP A 77 6.24 14.46 3.50
C ASP A 77 4.81 14.00 3.22
N GLU A 78 3.86 14.70 3.83
CA GLU A 78 2.44 14.36 3.68
C GLU A 78 1.94 14.58 2.25
N SER A 79 2.54 15.50 1.50
CA SER A 79 2.13 15.72 0.12
C SER A 79 2.55 14.55 -0.77
N LEU A 80 3.69 13.93 -0.49
CA LEU A 80 4.11 12.72 -1.20
C LEU A 80 3.13 11.59 -0.92
N ILE A 81 2.78 11.39 0.35
CA ILE A 81 1.83 10.34 0.76
C ILE A 81 0.49 10.55 0.06
N GLU A 82 -0.02 11.77 0.08
CA GLU A 82 -1.30 12.11 -0.54
C GLU A 82 -1.27 11.89 -2.05
N SER A 83 -0.19 12.32 -2.71
CA SER A 83 -0.01 12.15 -4.15
C SER A 83 -0.01 10.68 -4.54
N MET A 84 0.73 9.85 -3.80
CA MET A 84 0.81 8.43 -4.08
C MET A 84 -0.50 7.71 -3.80
N ARG A 85 -1.20 8.13 -2.76
CA ARG A 85 -2.53 7.58 -2.44
C ARG A 85 -3.52 7.89 -3.55
N ASP A 86 -3.53 9.13 -4.05
CA ASP A 86 -4.42 9.55 -5.13
C ASP A 86 -4.12 8.77 -6.42
N GLU A 87 -2.84 8.56 -6.71
CA GLU A 87 -2.42 7.81 -7.89
C GLU A 87 -2.92 6.36 -7.84
N LEU A 88 -2.80 5.72 -6.67
CA LEU A 88 -3.32 4.37 -6.50
C LEU A 88 -4.84 4.34 -6.60
N ALA A 89 -5.51 5.33 -6.03
CA ALA A 89 -6.97 5.44 -6.10
C ALA A 89 -7.44 5.57 -7.54
N ASP A 90 -6.76 6.40 -8.33
CA ASP A 90 -7.09 6.59 -9.74
C ASP A 90 -7.00 5.27 -10.51
N GLY A 91 -5.95 4.48 -10.22
CA GLY A 91 -5.78 3.18 -10.86
C GLY A 91 -6.89 2.20 -10.49
N ILE A 92 -7.28 2.18 -9.23
CA ILE A 92 -8.36 1.31 -8.75
C ILE A 92 -9.67 1.70 -9.40
N VAL A 93 -9.97 2.99 -9.46
CA VAL A 93 -11.19 3.51 -10.09
C VAL A 93 -11.22 3.14 -11.56
N GLU A 94 -10.10 3.35 -12.27
CA GLU A 94 -10.02 3.02 -13.69
C GLU A 94 -10.25 1.53 -13.94
N ASN A 95 -9.63 0.66 -13.14
CA ASN A 95 -9.81 -0.78 -13.26
C ASN A 95 -11.26 -1.19 -12.99
N CYS A 96 -11.89 -0.58 -11.99
CA CYS A 96 -13.28 -0.83 -11.65
C CYS A 96 -14.20 -0.42 -12.82
N TYR A 97 -13.97 0.78 -13.34
CA TYR A 97 -14.75 1.27 -14.48
C TYR A 97 -14.60 0.35 -15.69
N GLN A 98 -13.38 -0.04 -16.03
CA GLN A 98 -13.15 -0.92 -17.18
C GLN A 98 -13.85 -2.27 -17.02
N ALA A 99 -13.84 -2.82 -15.81
CA ALA A 99 -14.51 -4.09 -15.54
C ALA A 99 -16.02 -3.97 -15.71
N LEU A 100 -16.61 -2.89 -15.19
CA LEU A 100 -18.05 -2.66 -15.30
C LEU A 100 -18.45 -2.32 -16.74
N ALA A 101 -17.61 -1.58 -17.46
CA ALA A 101 -17.87 -1.23 -18.84
C ALA A 101 -18.00 -2.48 -19.74
N LYS A 102 -17.22 -3.51 -19.44
CA LYS A 102 -17.30 -4.79 -20.16
C LYS A 102 -18.66 -5.48 -19.97
N LEU A 103 -19.34 -5.17 -18.86
CA LEU A 103 -20.69 -5.67 -18.61
C LEU A 103 -21.77 -4.78 -19.23
N GLY A 104 -21.37 -3.71 -19.90
CA GLY A 104 -22.30 -2.78 -20.54
C GLY A 104 -22.73 -1.62 -19.68
N PHE A 105 -22.09 -1.43 -18.52
CA PHE A 105 -22.44 -0.32 -17.62
C PHE A 105 -21.89 1.01 -18.15
N SER A 106 -22.74 2.03 -18.12
CA SER A 106 -22.30 3.40 -18.38
C SER A 106 -21.61 3.95 -17.14
N LYS A 107 -20.95 5.10 -17.30
CA LYS A 107 -20.29 5.77 -16.17
C LYS A 107 -21.28 6.07 -15.06
N GLU A 108 -22.47 6.58 -15.43
CA GLU A 108 -23.52 6.90 -14.47
C GLU A 108 -24.01 5.66 -13.74
N GLU A 109 -24.12 4.54 -14.44
CA GLU A 109 -24.50 3.28 -13.82
C GLU A 109 -23.43 2.78 -12.87
N CYS A 110 -22.15 3.00 -13.20
CA CYS A 110 -21.03 2.65 -12.31
C CYS A 110 -21.11 3.44 -11.01
N ILE A 111 -21.38 4.76 -11.12
CA ILE A 111 -21.51 5.63 -9.95
C ILE A 111 -22.69 5.17 -9.09
N ALA A 112 -23.81 4.80 -9.72
CA ALA A 112 -24.97 4.30 -9.01
C ALA A 112 -24.67 3.00 -8.26
N CYS A 113 -23.91 2.11 -8.87
CA CYS A 113 -23.48 0.86 -8.22
C CYS A 113 -22.67 1.16 -6.95
N LEU A 114 -21.74 2.09 -7.04
CA LEU A 114 -20.90 2.44 -5.90
C LEU A 114 -21.75 3.02 -4.77
N ARG A 115 -22.74 3.86 -5.10
CA ARG A 115 -23.63 4.46 -4.12
C ARG A 115 -24.51 3.45 -3.37
N LYS A 116 -24.79 2.32 -4.02
CA LYS A 116 -25.59 1.24 -3.38
C LYS A 116 -24.82 0.51 -2.30
N GLN A 117 -23.49 0.47 -2.42
CA GLN A 117 -22.69 -0.31 -1.49
C GLN A 117 -22.67 0.34 -0.12
N ARG A 118 -22.85 -0.49 0.92
CA ARG A 118 -22.72 -0.07 2.32
C ARG A 118 -23.56 1.18 2.65
N LYS A 119 -24.83 1.13 2.29
CA LYS A 119 -25.74 2.25 2.51
C LYS A 119 -25.79 2.75 3.94
N GLU A 120 -25.75 1.84 4.90
CA GLU A 120 -25.83 2.18 6.32
C GLU A 120 -24.57 2.89 6.83
N ASP A 121 -23.48 2.84 6.09
CA ASP A 121 -22.23 3.47 6.47
C ASP A 121 -22.05 4.84 5.82
N LEU A 122 -22.94 5.19 4.93
CA LEU A 122 -22.93 6.46 4.21
C LEU A 122 -24.01 7.42 4.73
#